data_4fa6e4c005feb2082f4a45873eb18ea2
#
_entry.id   4fa6e4c005feb2082f4a45873eb18ea2
#
_cell.length_a   1.000
_cell.length_b   1.000
_cell.length_c   1.000
_cell.angle_alpha   90.00
_cell.angle_beta   90.00
_cell.angle_gamma   90.00
#
_symmetry.space_group_name_H-M   'P 1'
#
loop_
_entity.id
_entity.type
_entity.pdbx_description
1 polymer ?
#
loop_
_entity_poly.entity_id
_entity_poly.type
_entity_poly.pdbx_seq_one_letter_code
_entity_poly.pdbx_strand_id
1 'polypeptide(L)'
;PLPKIDVHEPALHRELKPLMNRGADMTKAADGFRSAEQFATVAYASHNTGVPFVVLKHRVLDEGRTLTSAIRESQPAADATSEVQRARAEARSTILSIGS
;
A
#
# COMPACT_ATOMS: atom_id res chain seq x y z
N PRO A 1 -3.32 17.93 -7.17
CA PRO A 1 -2.57 16.75 -7.63
C PRO A 1 -1.46 16.39 -6.65
N LEU A 2 -1.16 15.09 -6.56
CA LEU A 2 -0.10 14.61 -5.70
C LEU A 2 1.26 14.93 -6.30
N PRO A 3 2.27 15.24 -5.48
CA PRO A 3 3.64 15.34 -5.97
C PRO A 3 4.09 13.99 -6.52
N LYS A 4 4.95 14.02 -7.53
CA LYS A 4 5.51 12.79 -8.11
C LYS A 4 6.66 12.34 -7.24
N ILE A 5 6.46 11.21 -6.57
CA ILE A 5 7.46 10.59 -5.72
C ILE A 5 7.77 9.22 -6.30
N ASP A 6 9.05 8.90 -6.42
CA ASP A 6 9.47 7.60 -6.92
C ASP A 6 9.13 6.51 -5.89
N VAL A 7 8.78 5.32 -6.35
CA VAL A 7 8.46 4.20 -5.46
C VAL A 7 9.66 3.79 -4.60
N HIS A 8 10.87 4.16 -5.02
CA HIS A 8 12.09 3.85 -4.30
C HIS A 8 12.63 5.05 -3.49
N GLU A 9 11.82 6.11 -3.33
CA GLU A 9 12.20 7.27 -2.54
C GLU A 9 12.48 6.86 -1.08
N PRO A 10 13.70 7.14 -0.56
CA PRO A 10 14.04 6.74 0.82
C PRO A 10 13.07 7.27 1.88
N ALA A 11 12.58 8.51 1.72
CA ALA A 11 11.63 9.08 2.66
C ALA A 11 10.31 8.30 2.70
N LEU A 12 9.84 7.84 1.53
CA LEU A 12 8.64 7.00 1.44
C LEU A 12 8.87 5.67 2.16
N HIS A 13 10.02 5.03 1.91
CA HIS A 13 10.35 3.76 2.56
C HIS A 13 10.42 3.91 4.08
N ARG A 14 10.98 5.03 4.57
CA ARG A 14 11.04 5.32 6.00
C ARG A 14 9.65 5.40 6.62
N GLU A 15 8.72 6.08 5.90
CA GLU A 15 7.35 6.25 6.38
C GLU A 15 6.55 4.95 6.34
N LEU A 16 6.79 4.10 5.35
CA LEU A 16 6.02 2.87 5.19
C LEU A 16 6.58 1.68 5.97
N LYS A 17 7.86 1.73 6.35
CA LYS A 17 8.50 0.60 7.03
C LYS A 17 7.77 0.17 8.31
N PRO A 18 7.28 1.08 9.18
CA PRO A 18 6.54 0.68 10.38
C PRO A 18 5.24 -0.08 10.09
N LEU A 19 4.71 0.01 8.87
CA LEU A 19 3.49 -0.69 8.47
C LEU A 19 3.77 -2.12 8.02
N MET A 20 5.03 -2.45 7.79
CA MET A 20 5.45 -3.71 7.22
C MET A 20 5.93 -4.67 8.32
N ASN A 21 6.14 -5.92 7.94
CA ASN A 21 6.74 -6.88 8.85
C ASN A 21 8.16 -6.46 9.22
N ARG A 22 8.58 -6.80 10.43
CA ARG A 22 9.93 -6.53 10.91
C ARG A 22 10.94 -7.16 9.95
N GLY A 23 11.94 -6.37 9.54
CA GLY A 23 12.96 -6.85 8.62
C GLY A 23 12.56 -6.84 7.15
N ALA A 24 11.43 -6.22 6.80
CA ALA A 24 10.99 -6.15 5.41
C ALA A 24 12.03 -5.44 4.54
N ASP A 25 12.30 -6.02 3.36
CA ASP A 25 13.13 -5.41 2.33
C ASP A 25 12.28 -4.42 1.55
N MET A 26 12.44 -3.13 1.84
CA MET A 26 11.57 -2.10 1.26
C MET A 26 11.79 -1.95 -0.25
N THR A 27 12.99 -2.19 -0.76
CA THR A 27 13.25 -2.16 -2.19
C THR A 27 12.44 -3.23 -2.91
N LYS A 28 12.45 -4.44 -2.37
CA LYS A 28 11.66 -5.55 -2.94
C LYS A 28 10.16 -5.28 -2.78
N ALA A 29 9.75 -4.76 -1.64
CA ALA A 29 8.33 -4.45 -1.40
C ALA A 29 7.81 -3.45 -2.42
N ALA A 30 8.61 -2.45 -2.77
CA ALA A 30 8.23 -1.40 -3.72
C ALA A 30 8.21 -1.86 -5.18
N ASP A 31 8.99 -2.90 -5.51
CA ASP A 31 9.13 -3.34 -6.90
C ASP A 31 7.81 -3.74 -7.53
N GLY A 32 7.61 -3.30 -8.78
CA GLY A 32 6.43 -3.66 -9.57
C GLY A 32 5.26 -2.69 -9.43
N PHE A 33 5.22 -1.85 -8.42
CA PHE A 33 4.17 -0.85 -8.30
C PHE A 33 4.39 0.28 -9.30
N ARG A 34 3.28 0.79 -9.86
CA ARG A 34 3.29 1.84 -10.88
C ARG A 34 3.54 3.23 -10.32
N SER A 35 3.22 3.43 -9.04
CA SER A 35 3.33 4.74 -8.42
C SER A 35 3.54 4.61 -6.92
N ALA A 36 4.10 5.65 -6.32
CA ALA A 36 4.21 5.74 -4.87
C ALA A 36 2.85 5.63 -4.19
N GLU A 37 1.81 6.22 -4.78
CA GLU A 37 0.45 6.13 -4.23
C GLU A 37 -0.04 4.69 -4.18
N GLN A 38 0.16 3.91 -5.25
CA GLN A 38 -0.26 2.52 -5.28
C GLN A 38 0.47 1.71 -4.20
N PHE A 39 1.79 1.84 -4.12
CA PHE A 39 2.59 1.15 -3.13
C PHE A 39 2.14 1.50 -1.71
N ALA A 40 2.03 2.80 -1.42
CA ALA A 40 1.62 3.25 -0.09
C ALA A 40 0.20 2.79 0.26
N THR A 41 -0.72 2.83 -0.69
CA THR A 41 -2.10 2.39 -0.46
C THR A 41 -2.16 0.92 -0.07
N VAL A 42 -1.41 0.06 -0.78
CA VAL A 42 -1.37 -1.37 -0.44
C VAL A 42 -0.73 -1.58 0.94
N ALA A 43 0.32 -0.83 1.27
CA ALA A 43 0.96 -0.92 2.58
C ALA A 43 -0.01 -0.55 3.72
N TYR A 44 -0.72 0.56 3.58
CA TYR A 44 -1.71 0.96 4.58
C TYR A 44 -2.86 -0.02 4.67
N ALA A 45 -3.35 -0.52 3.53
CA ALA A 45 -4.44 -1.51 3.51
C ALA A 45 -4.02 -2.79 4.25
N SER A 46 -2.80 -3.26 4.01
CA SER A 46 -2.26 -4.43 4.71
C SER A 46 -2.22 -4.19 6.22
N HIS A 47 -1.68 -3.06 6.64
CA HIS A 47 -1.56 -2.71 8.05
C HIS A 47 -2.94 -2.63 8.72
N ASN A 48 -3.88 -1.97 8.06
CA ASN A 48 -5.21 -1.70 8.64
C ASN A 48 -6.10 -2.94 8.69
N THR A 49 -5.98 -3.85 7.73
CA THR A 49 -6.84 -5.03 7.65
C THR A 49 -6.20 -6.28 8.25
N GLY A 50 -4.89 -6.28 8.45
CA GLY A 50 -4.16 -7.45 8.89
C GLY A 50 -3.88 -8.46 7.79
N VAL A 51 -4.30 -8.19 6.55
CA VAL A 51 -3.95 -9.05 5.41
C VAL A 51 -2.48 -8.85 5.08
N PRO A 52 -1.68 -9.93 4.98
CA PRO A 52 -0.24 -9.76 4.70
C PRO A 52 0.01 -8.96 3.43
N PHE A 53 1.00 -8.09 3.49
CA PHE A 53 1.35 -7.22 2.36
C PHE A 53 1.64 -8.04 1.09
N VAL A 54 2.40 -9.14 1.22
CA VAL A 54 2.76 -9.97 0.06
C VAL A 54 1.52 -10.58 -0.61
N VAL A 55 0.48 -10.88 0.16
CA VAL A 55 -0.78 -11.41 -0.39
C VAL A 55 -1.48 -10.33 -1.21
N LEU A 56 -1.65 -9.14 -0.65
CA LEU A 56 -2.30 -8.04 -1.39
C LEU A 56 -1.49 -7.65 -2.63
N LYS A 57 -0.18 -7.55 -2.50
CA LYS A 57 0.69 -7.22 -3.63
C LYS A 57 0.53 -8.24 -4.76
N HIS A 58 0.57 -9.53 -4.43
CA HIS A 58 0.42 -10.59 -5.42
C HIS A 58 -0.93 -10.49 -6.15
N ARG A 59 -2.01 -10.31 -5.40
CA ARG A 59 -3.34 -10.22 -6.00
C ARG A 59 -3.51 -9.01 -6.90
N VAL A 60 -2.94 -7.88 -6.49
CA VAL A 60 -3.05 -6.64 -7.27
C VAL A 60 -2.12 -6.65 -8.48
N LEU A 61 -0.84 -6.97 -8.27
CA LEU A 61 0.17 -6.86 -9.34
C LEU A 61 0.21 -8.07 -10.24
N ASP A 62 0.15 -9.28 -9.68
CA ASP A 62 0.31 -10.49 -10.47
C ASP A 62 -1.03 -11.02 -11.00
N GLU A 63 -2.09 -10.93 -10.19
CA GLU A 63 -3.42 -11.41 -10.60
C GLU A 63 -4.27 -10.32 -11.25
N GLY A 64 -3.82 -9.07 -11.22
CA GLY A 64 -4.54 -7.96 -11.83
C GLY A 64 -5.84 -7.59 -11.15
N ARG A 65 -6.02 -7.96 -9.88
CA ARG A 65 -7.23 -7.64 -9.14
C ARG A 65 -7.22 -6.19 -8.64
N THR A 66 -8.41 -5.64 -8.43
CA THR A 66 -8.50 -4.38 -7.68
C THR A 66 -8.15 -4.65 -6.22
N LEU A 67 -7.67 -3.63 -5.53
CA LEU A 67 -7.37 -3.77 -4.11
C LEU A 67 -8.62 -4.11 -3.31
N THR A 68 -9.78 -3.54 -3.69
CA THR A 68 -11.06 -3.86 -3.06
C THR A 68 -11.37 -5.36 -3.15
N SER A 69 -11.22 -5.94 -4.35
CA SER A 69 -11.43 -7.37 -4.56
C SER A 69 -10.45 -8.21 -3.76
N ALA A 70 -9.19 -7.81 -3.73
CA ALA A 70 -8.14 -8.52 -2.99
C ALA A 70 -8.46 -8.58 -1.49
N ILE A 71 -8.89 -7.45 -0.90
CA ILE A 71 -9.26 -7.39 0.51
C ILE A 71 -10.52 -8.23 0.77
N ARG A 72 -11.53 -8.10 -0.09
CA ARG A 72 -12.79 -8.82 0.09
C ARG A 72 -12.57 -10.33 0.12
N GLU A 73 -11.68 -10.83 -0.73
CA GLU A 73 -11.38 -12.26 -0.77
C GLU A 73 -10.63 -12.73 0.48
N SER A 74 -9.69 -11.91 0.97
CA SER A 74 -8.84 -12.29 2.11
C SER A 74 -9.52 -12.06 3.46
N GLN A 75 -10.41 -11.06 3.56
CA GLN A 75 -11.12 -10.67 4.78
C GLN A 75 -12.58 -10.40 4.45
N PRO A 76 -13.40 -11.45 4.23
CA PRO A 76 -14.80 -11.25 3.84
C PRO A 76 -15.62 -10.45 4.85
N ALA A 77 -15.24 -10.45 6.13
CA ALA A 77 -15.94 -9.69 7.16
C ALA A 77 -15.62 -8.21 7.16
N ALA A 78 -14.54 -7.79 6.47
CA ALA A 78 -14.16 -6.37 6.41
C ALA A 78 -15.01 -5.64 5.37
N ASP A 79 -15.25 -4.34 5.63
CA ASP A 79 -15.83 -3.46 4.61
C ASP A 79 -14.71 -3.03 3.66
N ALA A 80 -14.53 -3.81 2.60
CA ALA A 80 -13.39 -3.63 1.69
C ALA A 80 -13.39 -2.24 1.04
N THR A 81 -14.55 -1.71 0.66
CA THR A 81 -14.65 -0.39 0.05
C THR A 81 -14.15 0.70 1.00
N SER A 82 -14.61 0.66 2.25
CA SER A 82 -14.18 1.63 3.27
C SER A 82 -12.70 1.50 3.57
N GLU A 83 -12.19 0.28 3.65
CA GLU A 83 -10.77 0.05 3.92
C GLU A 83 -9.88 0.59 2.80
N VAL A 84 -10.28 0.43 1.55
CA VAL A 84 -9.52 0.99 0.41
C VAL A 84 -9.55 2.51 0.44
N GLN A 85 -10.71 3.12 0.70
CA GLN A 85 -10.82 4.58 0.79
C GLN A 85 -9.92 5.13 1.89
N ARG A 86 -9.94 4.49 3.06
CA ARG A 86 -9.13 4.89 4.20
C ARG A 86 -7.63 4.75 3.88
N ALA A 87 -7.22 3.62 3.32
CA ALA A 87 -5.83 3.38 2.97
C ALA A 87 -5.33 4.38 1.93
N ARG A 88 -6.18 4.71 0.93
CA ARG A 88 -5.82 5.69 -0.09
C ARG A 88 -5.65 7.08 0.53
N ALA A 89 -6.53 7.47 1.45
CA ALA A 89 -6.43 8.77 2.11
C ALA A 89 -5.14 8.86 2.94
N GLU A 90 -4.78 7.79 3.65
CA GLU A 90 -3.56 7.74 4.42
C GLU A 90 -2.32 7.81 3.52
N ALA A 91 -2.34 7.07 2.41
CA ALA A 91 -1.25 7.08 1.43
C ALA A 91 -1.04 8.49 0.84
N ARG A 92 -2.12 9.15 0.46
CA ARG A 92 -2.05 10.50 -0.11
C ARG A 92 -1.52 11.50 0.91
N SER A 93 -1.95 11.38 2.17
CA SER A 93 -1.45 12.23 3.24
C SER A 93 0.06 12.06 3.44
N THR A 94 0.54 10.82 3.42
CA THR A 94 1.97 10.54 3.54
C THR A 94 2.76 11.14 2.37
N ILE A 95 2.26 10.97 1.15
CA ILE A 95 2.93 11.48 -0.05
C ILE A 95 2.98 13.01 -0.02
N LEU A 96 1.88 13.66 0.36
CA LEU A 96 1.85 15.11 0.49
C LEU A 96 2.85 15.61 1.54
N SER A 97 2.97 14.90 2.64
CA SER A 97 3.92 15.25 3.71
C SER A 97 5.36 15.15 3.22
N ILE A 98 5.69 14.12 2.44
CA ILE A 98 7.04 13.93 1.90
C ILE A 98 7.37 14.98 0.85
N GLY A 99 6.39 15.31 0.00
CA GLY A 99 6.60 16.21 -1.14
C GLY A 99 6.51 17.70 -0.80
N SER A 100 6.18 18.03 0.45
CA SER A 100 6.01 19.43 0.84
C SER A 100 7.31 20.08 1.29
#